data_81a591a077d59e800d2899aaaa251da5
#
_entry.id   81a591a077d59e800d2899aaaa251da5
#
_cell.length_a   1.000
_cell.length_b   1.000
_cell.length_c   1.000
_cell.angle_alpha   90.00
_cell.angle_beta   90.00
_cell.angle_gamma   90.00
#
_symmetry.space_group_name_H-M   'P 1'
#
loop_
_entity.id
_entity.type
_entity.pdbx_description
1 polymer ?
#
loop_
_entity_poly.entity_id
_entity_poly.type
_entity_poly.pdbx_seq_one_letter_code
_entity_poly.pdbx_strand_id
1 'polypeptide(L)'
;YRRQRQMCIRDRYKMGLLKGERQKSANIVGQTMKLNPHGDAAIYETMVRLATGNEALLAPFVESKGKFGKYYSGDLSYAASRYTEAKLSPICAEIFKDIDKNPVDFVDSYDGAMKEPRLLPTTFPNILVSANKGIGVAMASDICGFNLNEVCTATMHYLEDPDCDLLEYMPMPDFSTGGEIIYRREEMEKIVETGLGSFQIRSRWRWIPEERIIEVYEIPYT
;
A
#
# COMPACT_ATOMS: atom_id res chain seq x y z
N TYR A 1 -9.94 8.46 2.63
CA TYR A 1 -8.57 7.93 2.51
C TYR A 1 -8.43 6.96 1.32
N ARG A 2 -9.26 5.91 1.18
CA ARG A 2 -9.20 4.94 0.09
C ARG A 2 -9.43 5.59 -1.27
N ARG A 3 -10.45 6.44 -1.39
CA ARG A 3 -10.79 7.17 -2.61
C ARG A 3 -9.65 8.10 -3.06
N GLN A 4 -9.03 8.83 -2.15
CA GLN A 4 -7.88 9.68 -2.45
C GLN A 4 -6.67 8.90 -2.98
N ARG A 5 -6.35 7.73 -2.41
CA ARG A 5 -5.26 6.87 -2.90
C ARG A 5 -5.50 6.42 -4.33
N GLN A 6 -6.69 5.93 -4.64
CA GLN A 6 -7.08 5.47 -5.98
C GLN A 6 -6.98 6.61 -7.00
N MET A 7 -7.48 7.79 -6.65
CA MET A 7 -7.45 8.98 -7.51
C MET A 7 -6.01 9.41 -7.79
N CYS A 8 -5.18 9.54 -6.77
CA CYS A 8 -3.78 9.95 -6.94
C CYS A 8 -2.97 8.99 -7.82
N ILE A 9 -3.21 7.69 -7.75
CA ILE A 9 -2.50 6.71 -8.57
C ILE A 9 -3.00 6.78 -10.00
N ARG A 10 -4.33 6.83 -10.23
CA ARG A 10 -4.96 6.94 -11.55
C ARG A 10 -4.48 8.17 -12.32
N ASP A 11 -4.44 9.33 -11.66
CA ASP A 11 -4.07 10.58 -12.31
C ASP A 11 -2.63 10.54 -12.80
N ARG A 12 -1.75 9.92 -12.04
CA ARG A 12 -0.36 9.68 -12.45
C ARG A 12 -0.25 8.69 -13.60
N TYR A 13 -1.11 7.67 -13.66
CA TYR A 13 -1.18 6.76 -14.79
C TYR A 13 -1.56 7.50 -16.07
N LYS A 14 -2.60 8.36 -16.02
CA LYS A 14 -3.02 9.22 -17.15
C LYS A 14 -1.92 10.18 -17.59
N MET A 15 -1.06 10.64 -16.69
CA MET A 15 0.10 11.48 -17.01
C MET A 15 1.28 10.70 -17.65
N GLY A 16 1.14 9.39 -17.89
CA GLY A 16 2.19 8.56 -18.48
C GLY A 16 3.39 8.30 -17.58
N LEU A 17 3.28 8.50 -16.27
CA LEU A 17 4.38 8.34 -15.30
C LEU A 17 4.79 6.89 -15.07
N LEU A 18 4.15 5.93 -15.71
CA LEU A 18 4.55 4.51 -15.65
C LEU A 18 5.81 4.22 -16.48
N LYS A 19 5.96 4.88 -17.63
CA LYS A 19 7.03 4.61 -18.62
C LYS A 19 8.09 5.71 -18.75
N GLY A 20 7.92 6.82 -18.02
CA GLY A 20 8.79 8.00 -18.13
C GLY A 20 9.86 8.09 -17.06
N GLU A 21 10.65 9.16 -17.14
CA GLU A 21 11.56 9.56 -16.07
C GLU A 21 10.80 10.09 -14.86
N ARG A 22 11.49 10.14 -13.72
CA ARG A 22 10.92 10.76 -12.52
C ARG A 22 10.70 12.23 -12.74
N GLN A 23 9.57 12.75 -12.27
CA GLN A 23 9.21 14.15 -12.32
C GLN A 23 9.26 14.76 -10.92
N LYS A 24 9.43 16.08 -10.84
CA LYS A 24 9.31 16.81 -9.57
C LYS A 24 7.95 16.58 -8.94
N SER A 25 7.93 16.24 -7.66
CA SER A 25 6.70 15.95 -6.94
C SER A 25 5.72 17.13 -6.96
N ALA A 26 6.22 18.36 -6.92
CA ALA A 26 5.40 19.57 -7.05
C ALA A 26 4.65 19.65 -8.39
N ASN A 27 5.28 19.22 -9.49
CA ASN A 27 4.63 19.17 -10.80
C ASN A 27 3.51 18.12 -10.82
N ILE A 28 3.78 16.94 -10.27
CA ILE A 28 2.79 15.86 -10.17
C ILE A 28 1.58 16.31 -9.34
N VAL A 29 1.82 16.97 -8.19
CA VAL A 29 0.75 17.51 -7.33
C VAL A 29 -0.08 18.53 -8.09
N GLY A 30 0.55 19.51 -8.77
CA GLY A 30 -0.14 20.52 -9.54
C GLY A 30 -1.00 19.95 -10.68
N GLN A 31 -0.53 18.91 -11.38
CA GLN A 31 -1.32 18.22 -12.40
C GLN A 31 -2.50 17.44 -11.79
N THR A 32 -2.27 16.78 -10.66
CA THR A 32 -3.33 16.05 -9.94
C THR A 32 -4.44 17.00 -9.47
N MET A 33 -4.10 18.22 -9.03
CA MET A 33 -5.10 19.24 -8.64
C MET A 33 -6.03 19.65 -9.78
N LYS A 34 -5.57 19.61 -11.03
CA LYS A 34 -6.43 19.89 -12.19
C LYS A 34 -7.48 18.80 -12.43
N LEU A 35 -7.15 17.55 -12.07
CA LEU A 35 -8.03 16.40 -12.23
C LEU A 35 -8.91 16.19 -11.00
N ASN A 36 -8.47 16.66 -9.86
CA ASN A 36 -9.12 16.47 -8.58
C ASN A 36 -8.84 17.67 -7.66
N PRO A 37 -9.82 18.55 -7.46
CA PRO A 37 -9.66 19.82 -6.76
C PRO A 37 -9.57 19.64 -5.22
N HIS A 38 -8.58 18.88 -4.76
CA HIS A 38 -8.20 18.78 -3.35
C HIS A 38 -6.96 19.63 -3.06
N GLY A 39 -6.73 19.92 -1.77
CA GLY A 39 -5.56 20.69 -1.35
C GLY A 39 -4.24 19.99 -1.71
N ASP A 40 -3.25 20.76 -2.14
CA ASP A 40 -1.92 20.28 -2.54
C ASP A 40 -1.22 19.47 -1.43
N ALA A 41 -1.35 19.90 -0.19
CA ALA A 41 -0.80 19.21 0.98
C ALA A 41 -1.35 17.78 1.10
N ALA A 42 -2.67 17.60 0.97
CA ALA A 42 -3.30 16.28 1.07
C ALA A 42 -2.88 15.34 -0.08
N ILE A 43 -2.74 15.89 -1.30
CA ILE A 43 -2.26 15.15 -2.47
C ILE A 43 -0.81 14.71 -2.27
N TYR A 44 0.04 15.61 -1.77
CA TYR A 44 1.45 15.30 -1.53
C TYR A 44 1.63 14.29 -0.40
N GLU A 45 0.95 14.45 0.72
CA GLU A 45 0.97 13.50 1.83
C GLU A 45 0.54 12.09 1.39
N THR A 46 -0.51 11.99 0.58
CA THR A 46 -0.93 10.72 0.01
C THR A 46 0.16 10.11 -0.88
N MET A 47 0.82 10.93 -1.71
CA MET A 47 1.94 10.48 -2.54
C MET A 47 3.12 9.99 -1.69
N VAL A 48 3.43 10.67 -0.59
CA VAL A 48 4.48 10.28 0.36
C VAL A 48 4.19 8.90 0.92
N ARG A 49 2.98 8.64 1.39
CA ARG A 49 2.58 7.33 1.95
C ARG A 49 2.64 6.17 0.94
N LEU A 50 2.49 6.48 -0.36
CA LEU A 50 2.56 5.49 -1.44
C LEU A 50 3.98 5.26 -1.94
N ALA A 51 4.96 6.03 -1.45
CA ALA A 51 6.32 6.07 -1.96
C ALA A 51 7.23 5.02 -1.31
N THR A 52 8.14 4.46 -2.11
CA THR A 52 9.17 3.52 -1.65
C THR A 52 10.00 4.07 -0.50
N GLY A 53 10.37 5.35 -0.54
CA GLY A 53 11.19 5.98 0.49
C GLY A 53 10.50 6.17 1.85
N ASN A 54 9.18 6.08 1.92
CA ASN A 54 8.41 6.21 3.16
C ASN A 54 8.27 4.90 3.93
N GLU A 55 8.38 3.76 3.26
CA GLU A 55 8.32 2.40 3.83
C GLU A 55 6.98 2.05 4.51
N ALA A 56 5.90 2.73 4.15
CA ALA A 56 4.58 2.44 4.69
C ALA A 56 3.90 1.22 4.05
N LEU A 57 4.33 0.80 2.88
CA LEU A 57 3.71 -0.28 2.11
C LEU A 57 4.72 -1.36 1.77
N LEU A 58 4.30 -2.63 1.83
CA LEU A 58 5.07 -3.78 1.35
C LEU A 58 5.31 -3.71 -0.17
N ALA A 59 4.29 -3.30 -0.92
CA ALA A 59 4.34 -3.10 -2.36
C ALA A 59 4.01 -1.63 -2.71
N PRO A 60 4.99 -0.72 -2.68
CA PRO A 60 4.75 0.70 -2.90
C PRO A 60 4.40 1.01 -4.36
N PHE A 61 3.47 1.94 -4.56
CA PHE A 61 2.96 2.33 -5.88
C PHE A 61 3.76 3.47 -6.53
N VAL A 62 4.63 4.14 -5.76
CA VAL A 62 5.40 5.30 -6.22
C VAL A 62 6.88 5.05 -5.98
N GLU A 63 7.66 5.03 -7.06
CA GLU A 63 9.10 5.10 -6.97
C GLU A 63 9.52 6.53 -6.64
N SER A 64 10.28 6.70 -5.58
CA SER A 64 10.65 7.98 -5.03
C SER A 64 12.16 8.25 -5.10
N LYS A 65 12.51 9.54 -5.24
CA LYS A 65 13.88 10.03 -5.12
C LYS A 65 13.90 11.30 -4.27
N GLY A 66 14.77 11.33 -3.26
CA GLY A 66 14.86 12.39 -2.26
C GLY A 66 14.27 11.97 -0.92
N LYS A 67 14.10 12.91 0.01
CA LYS A 67 13.65 12.63 1.38
C LYS A 67 12.13 12.54 1.44
N PHE A 68 11.60 11.33 1.52
CA PHE A 68 10.16 11.03 1.69
C PHE A 68 9.77 10.72 3.14
N GLY A 69 10.70 10.89 4.09
CA GLY A 69 10.45 10.57 5.48
C GLY A 69 10.31 9.07 5.72
N LYS A 70 9.97 8.72 6.97
CA LYS A 70 9.65 7.35 7.37
C LYS A 70 8.33 7.36 8.13
N TYR A 71 7.41 6.49 7.79
CA TYR A 71 6.07 6.53 8.37
C TYR A 71 6.04 6.13 9.86
N TYR A 72 7.06 5.39 10.31
CA TYR A 72 7.21 4.94 11.68
C TYR A 72 7.98 5.92 12.58
N SER A 73 8.42 7.08 12.06
CA SER A 73 9.20 8.05 12.84
C SER A 73 8.76 9.48 12.57
N GLY A 74 8.28 10.16 13.59
CA GLY A 74 7.92 11.57 13.54
C GLY A 74 9.10 12.51 13.25
N ASP A 75 10.32 12.13 13.66
CA ASP A 75 11.55 12.91 13.46
C ASP A 75 12.06 12.82 12.01
N LEU A 76 11.69 11.78 11.28
CA LEU A 76 12.07 11.56 9.90
C LEU A 76 11.00 12.08 8.94
N SER A 77 10.63 13.36 9.06
CA SER A 77 9.66 14.01 8.20
C SER A 77 10.14 14.08 6.73
N TYR A 78 9.19 14.17 5.80
CA TYR A 78 9.48 14.33 4.38
C TYR A 78 9.85 15.78 4.01
N ALA A 79 10.63 15.94 2.94
CA ALA A 79 10.96 17.25 2.38
C ALA A 79 9.79 17.83 1.58
N ALA A 80 9.80 19.13 1.37
CA ALA A 80 8.80 19.78 0.51
C ALA A 80 8.82 19.21 -0.92
N SER A 81 7.66 19.20 -1.58
CA SER A 81 7.44 18.56 -2.90
C SER A 81 8.35 19.06 -4.01
N ARG A 82 8.87 20.29 -3.90
CA ARG A 82 9.84 20.89 -4.85
C ARG A 82 11.22 20.23 -4.82
N TYR A 83 11.57 19.53 -3.74
CA TYR A 83 12.88 18.88 -3.56
C TYR A 83 12.86 17.37 -3.85
N THR A 84 11.70 16.80 -4.06
CA THR A 84 11.52 15.37 -4.29
C THR A 84 11.10 15.07 -5.72
N GLU A 85 11.36 13.86 -6.17
CA GLU A 85 10.98 13.36 -7.50
C GLU A 85 10.29 12.01 -7.35
N ALA A 86 9.34 11.75 -8.24
CA ALA A 86 8.56 10.51 -8.21
C ALA A 86 8.13 10.07 -9.61
N LYS A 87 7.86 8.77 -9.73
CA LYS A 87 7.13 8.15 -10.85
C LYS A 87 6.31 6.97 -10.32
N LEU A 88 5.47 6.38 -11.16
CA LEU A 88 4.76 5.16 -10.79
C LEU A 88 5.71 3.96 -10.76
N SER A 89 5.50 3.07 -9.79
CA SER A 89 6.15 1.77 -9.72
C SER A 89 5.58 0.82 -10.78
N PRO A 90 6.37 -0.15 -11.30
CA PRO A 90 5.91 -1.12 -12.30
C PRO A 90 4.64 -1.89 -11.91
N ILE A 91 4.42 -2.18 -10.64
CA ILE A 91 3.21 -2.85 -10.13
C ILE A 91 1.92 -2.11 -10.51
N CYS A 92 1.99 -0.79 -10.75
CA CYS A 92 0.85 -0.01 -11.18
C CYS A 92 0.34 -0.42 -12.57
N ALA A 93 1.15 -1.07 -13.40
CA ALA A 93 0.68 -1.64 -14.66
C ALA A 93 -0.40 -2.69 -14.43
N GLU A 94 -0.25 -3.52 -13.40
CA GLU A 94 -1.21 -4.56 -13.04
C GLU A 94 -2.46 -3.99 -12.35
N ILE A 95 -2.32 -2.84 -11.67
CA ILE A 95 -3.46 -2.16 -11.02
C ILE A 95 -4.38 -1.48 -12.05
N PHE A 96 -3.80 -0.98 -13.16
CA PHE A 96 -4.52 -0.26 -14.22
C PHE A 96 -4.73 -1.08 -15.48
N LYS A 97 -4.44 -2.36 -15.44
CA LYS A 97 -4.54 -3.23 -16.60
C LYS A 97 -5.94 -3.13 -17.23
N ASP A 98 -5.96 -2.88 -18.53
CA ASP A 98 -7.18 -2.78 -19.32
C ASP A 98 -8.20 -1.71 -18.89
N ILE A 99 -7.80 -0.70 -18.11
CA ILE A 99 -8.72 0.33 -17.61
C ILE A 99 -9.47 1.05 -18.74
N ASP A 100 -8.88 1.15 -19.93
CA ASP A 100 -9.48 1.77 -21.10
C ASP A 100 -10.50 0.87 -21.82
N LYS A 101 -10.61 -0.41 -21.41
CA LYS A 101 -11.57 -1.38 -21.95
C LYS A 101 -12.87 -1.47 -21.12
N ASN A 102 -13.11 -0.51 -20.24
CA ASN A 102 -14.26 -0.48 -19.33
C ASN A 102 -14.45 -1.73 -18.46
N PRO A 103 -13.40 -2.26 -17.80
CA PRO A 103 -13.51 -3.46 -16.96
C PRO A 103 -14.22 -3.20 -15.64
N VAL A 104 -14.49 -1.94 -15.30
CA VAL A 104 -15.12 -1.50 -14.06
C VAL A 104 -16.09 -0.36 -14.31
N ASP A 105 -17.04 -0.15 -13.39
CA ASP A 105 -17.99 0.95 -13.44
C ASP A 105 -17.29 2.31 -13.25
N PHE A 106 -17.73 3.28 -14.04
CA PHE A 106 -17.29 4.66 -13.95
C PHE A 106 -18.41 5.55 -13.36
N VAL A 107 -18.02 6.46 -12.48
CA VAL A 107 -18.91 7.46 -11.87
C VAL A 107 -18.40 8.86 -12.20
N ASP A 108 -19.26 9.85 -12.08
CA ASP A 108 -18.85 11.25 -12.27
C ASP A 108 -17.89 11.69 -11.16
N SER A 109 -16.89 12.51 -11.51
CA SER A 109 -16.01 13.19 -10.58
C SER A 109 -16.80 14.15 -9.67
N TYR A 110 -16.16 14.66 -8.62
CA TYR A 110 -16.81 15.56 -7.65
C TYR A 110 -17.45 16.79 -8.33
N ASP A 111 -16.83 17.31 -9.36
CA ASP A 111 -17.28 18.47 -10.13
C ASP A 111 -18.11 18.10 -11.38
N GLY A 112 -18.32 16.82 -11.62
CA GLY A 112 -19.03 16.32 -12.81
C GLY A 112 -18.30 16.50 -14.15
N ALA A 113 -17.08 17.06 -14.13
CA ALA A 113 -16.33 17.37 -15.34
C ALA A 113 -15.73 16.14 -16.02
N MET A 114 -15.52 15.07 -15.27
CA MET A 114 -14.88 13.84 -15.77
C MET A 114 -15.51 12.59 -15.17
N LYS A 115 -15.26 11.46 -15.82
CA LYS A 115 -15.57 10.13 -15.29
C LYS A 115 -14.37 9.52 -14.58
N GLU A 116 -14.61 8.90 -13.44
CA GLU A 116 -13.59 8.19 -12.66
C GLU A 116 -14.03 6.74 -12.38
N PRO A 117 -13.12 5.76 -12.35
CA PRO A 117 -13.47 4.39 -12.04
C PRO A 117 -13.89 4.27 -10.58
N ARG A 118 -14.99 3.58 -10.32
CA ARG A 118 -15.48 3.29 -8.97
C ARG A 118 -14.49 2.42 -8.19
N LEU A 119 -13.88 1.45 -8.87
CA LEU A 119 -12.83 0.56 -8.39
C LEU A 119 -11.69 0.53 -9.40
N LEU A 120 -10.51 0.11 -9.00
CA LEU A 120 -9.40 -0.13 -9.93
C LEU A 120 -9.42 -1.57 -10.43
N PRO A 121 -9.15 -1.81 -11.73
CA PRO A 121 -9.14 -3.13 -12.35
C PRO A 121 -7.83 -3.86 -12.01
N THR A 122 -7.66 -4.28 -10.77
CA THR A 122 -6.45 -4.98 -10.35
C THR A 122 -6.45 -6.43 -10.82
N THR A 123 -5.28 -6.95 -11.21
CA THR A 123 -5.10 -8.34 -11.63
C THR A 123 -4.86 -9.31 -10.47
N PHE A 124 -4.77 -8.80 -9.25
CA PHE A 124 -4.56 -9.56 -8.01
C PHE A 124 -5.33 -8.91 -6.86
N PRO A 125 -5.59 -9.62 -5.75
CA PRO A 125 -6.31 -9.09 -4.58
C PRO A 125 -5.49 -8.04 -3.81
N ASN A 126 -5.34 -6.85 -4.39
CA ASN A 126 -4.50 -5.78 -3.85
C ASN A 126 -4.87 -5.37 -2.41
N ILE A 127 -6.11 -5.61 -1.98
CA ILE A 127 -6.54 -5.32 -0.61
C ILE A 127 -5.81 -6.16 0.43
N LEU A 128 -5.33 -7.34 0.05
CA LEU A 128 -4.54 -8.23 0.91
C LEU A 128 -3.04 -7.89 0.86
N VAL A 129 -2.55 -7.24 -0.20
CA VAL A 129 -1.14 -6.83 -0.30
C VAL A 129 -0.88 -5.51 0.38
N SER A 130 -1.81 -4.57 0.23
CA SER A 130 -1.69 -3.22 0.79
C SER A 130 -2.48 -3.11 2.07
N ALA A 131 -1.80 -3.10 3.21
CA ALA A 131 -2.41 -2.86 4.52
C ALA A 131 -3.40 -1.69 4.48
N ASN A 132 -4.58 -1.87 5.03
CA ASN A 132 -5.64 -0.89 4.97
C ASN A 132 -6.36 -0.76 6.31
N LYS A 133 -6.29 0.44 6.86
CA LYS A 133 -7.01 0.82 8.07
C LYS A 133 -8.11 1.82 7.73
N GLY A 134 -9.32 1.50 8.07
CA GLY A 134 -10.49 2.34 7.81
C GLY A 134 -11.31 2.55 9.06
N ILE A 135 -11.70 3.79 9.33
CA ILE A 135 -12.58 4.16 10.44
C ILE A 135 -13.80 4.83 9.84
N GLY A 136 -14.97 4.26 10.07
CA GLY A 136 -16.26 4.80 9.68
C GLY A 136 -17.18 4.95 10.89
N VAL A 137 -18.38 5.47 10.65
CA VAL A 137 -19.42 5.53 11.70
C VAL A 137 -19.90 4.11 11.97
N ALA A 138 -19.79 3.66 13.21
CA ALA A 138 -20.18 2.34 13.69
C ALA A 138 -19.46 1.15 13.05
N MET A 139 -18.40 1.37 12.25
CA MET A 139 -17.63 0.32 11.59
C MET A 139 -16.17 0.71 11.47
N ALA A 140 -15.28 -0.20 11.80
CA ALA A 140 -13.84 -0.06 11.56
C ALA A 140 -13.30 -1.31 10.86
N SER A 141 -12.28 -1.14 10.03
CA SER A 141 -11.53 -2.23 9.42
C SER A 141 -10.04 -2.01 9.63
N ASP A 142 -9.32 -3.07 9.90
CA ASP A 142 -7.85 -3.09 10.00
C ASP A 142 -7.36 -4.37 9.32
N ILE A 143 -6.98 -4.24 8.05
CA ILE A 143 -6.55 -5.36 7.22
C ILE A 143 -5.04 -5.28 7.09
N CYS A 144 -4.33 -6.27 7.60
CA CYS A 144 -2.89 -6.39 7.46
C CYS A 144 -2.48 -6.63 5.99
N GLY A 145 -1.25 -6.24 5.65
CA GLY A 145 -0.67 -6.58 4.37
C GLY A 145 -0.04 -7.97 4.40
N PHE A 146 -0.12 -8.69 3.29
CA PHE A 146 0.53 -9.99 3.09
C PHE A 146 1.56 -9.91 1.96
N ASN A 147 2.45 -10.85 1.90
CA ASN A 147 3.44 -10.94 0.83
C ASN A 147 2.76 -11.09 -0.54
N LEU A 148 3.18 -10.28 -1.51
CA LEU A 148 2.59 -10.28 -2.85
C LEU A 148 2.66 -11.66 -3.52
N ASN A 149 3.79 -12.37 -3.40
CA ASN A 149 3.96 -13.68 -4.01
C ASN A 149 3.04 -14.72 -3.35
N GLU A 150 2.92 -14.68 -2.03
CA GLU A 150 2.03 -15.56 -1.26
C GLU A 150 0.57 -15.30 -1.63
N VAL A 151 0.14 -14.04 -1.71
CA VAL A 151 -1.21 -13.67 -2.14
C VAL A 151 -1.51 -14.15 -3.55
N CYS A 152 -0.57 -14.00 -4.49
CA CYS A 152 -0.75 -14.50 -5.86
C CYS A 152 -0.84 -16.03 -5.90
N THR A 153 0.03 -16.72 -5.15
CA THR A 153 0.01 -18.19 -5.08
C THR A 153 -1.29 -18.70 -4.46
N ALA A 154 -1.69 -18.14 -3.33
CA ALA A 154 -2.96 -18.48 -2.67
C ALA A 154 -4.16 -18.21 -3.59
N THR A 155 -4.14 -17.11 -4.34
CA THR A 155 -5.22 -16.78 -5.31
C THR A 155 -5.28 -17.81 -6.44
N MET A 156 -4.15 -18.27 -6.97
CA MET A 156 -4.13 -19.28 -8.03
C MET A 156 -4.73 -20.61 -7.53
N HIS A 157 -4.32 -21.07 -6.36
CA HIS A 157 -4.86 -22.30 -5.77
C HIS A 157 -6.35 -22.18 -5.42
N TYR A 158 -6.78 -21.02 -4.91
CA TYR A 158 -8.20 -20.76 -4.64
C TYR A 158 -9.08 -20.77 -5.89
N LEU A 159 -8.56 -20.33 -7.03
CA LEU A 159 -9.27 -20.37 -8.30
C LEU A 159 -9.41 -21.79 -8.86
N GLU A 160 -8.46 -22.69 -8.55
CA GLU A 160 -8.49 -24.09 -8.93
C GLU A 160 -9.35 -24.92 -7.97
N ASP A 161 -9.22 -24.66 -6.67
CA ASP A 161 -9.96 -25.32 -5.60
C ASP A 161 -10.36 -24.30 -4.50
N PRO A 162 -11.62 -23.83 -4.48
CA PRO A 162 -12.11 -22.89 -3.48
C PRO A 162 -12.08 -23.40 -2.03
N ASP A 163 -11.99 -24.72 -1.84
CA ASP A 163 -11.92 -25.36 -0.52
C ASP A 163 -10.49 -25.61 -0.06
N CYS A 164 -9.48 -25.14 -0.80
CA CYS A 164 -8.08 -25.26 -0.44
C CYS A 164 -7.74 -24.53 0.87
N ASP A 165 -6.77 -25.05 1.60
CA ASP A 165 -6.24 -24.42 2.81
C ASP A 165 -5.36 -23.21 2.45
N LEU A 166 -5.92 -22.01 2.52
CA LEU A 166 -5.22 -20.77 2.19
C LEU A 166 -3.99 -20.51 3.09
N LEU A 167 -3.98 -21.05 4.32
CA LEU A 167 -2.86 -20.88 5.24
C LEU A 167 -1.61 -21.70 4.86
N GLU A 168 -1.72 -22.65 3.96
CA GLU A 168 -0.55 -23.32 3.37
C GLU A 168 0.25 -22.37 2.46
N TYR A 169 -0.43 -21.45 1.78
CA TYR A 169 0.18 -20.56 0.79
C TYR A 169 0.40 -19.13 1.30
N MET A 170 -0.41 -18.71 2.26
CA MET A 170 -0.39 -17.36 2.85
C MET A 170 -0.58 -17.47 4.37
N PRO A 171 0.44 -17.96 5.12
CA PRO A 171 0.29 -18.34 6.53
C PRO A 171 0.10 -17.15 7.46
N MET A 172 0.69 -16.00 7.17
CA MET A 172 0.68 -14.84 8.06
C MET A 172 0.92 -13.52 7.33
N PRO A 173 0.48 -12.38 7.90
CA PRO A 173 0.78 -11.07 7.35
C PRO A 173 2.26 -10.69 7.49
N ASP A 174 2.71 -9.78 6.61
CA ASP A 174 4.01 -9.16 6.63
C ASP A 174 3.93 -7.69 7.08
N PHE A 175 5.01 -7.21 7.66
CA PHE A 175 5.14 -5.81 8.10
C PHE A 175 6.33 -5.15 7.40
N SER A 176 6.14 -3.93 6.91
CA SER A 176 7.17 -3.22 6.15
C SER A 176 8.41 -2.87 6.98
N THR A 177 8.30 -2.82 8.31
CA THR A 177 9.42 -2.61 9.24
C THR A 177 9.98 -3.90 9.82
N GLY A 178 9.51 -5.06 9.36
CA GLY A 178 9.95 -6.38 9.83
C GLY A 178 9.36 -6.76 11.18
N GLY A 179 10.03 -7.67 11.87
CA GLY A 179 9.61 -8.29 13.12
C GLY A 179 9.32 -9.77 12.96
N GLU A 180 8.89 -10.41 14.05
CA GLU A 180 8.52 -11.82 14.07
C GLU A 180 7.13 -11.99 14.64
N ILE A 181 6.26 -12.72 13.94
CA ILE A 181 4.94 -13.11 14.43
C ILE A 181 5.09 -14.36 15.29
N ILE A 182 4.46 -14.36 16.47
CA ILE A 182 4.30 -15.55 17.28
C ILE A 182 3.13 -16.31 16.68
N TYR A 183 3.45 -17.21 15.73
CA TYR A 183 2.46 -17.92 14.92
C TYR A 183 1.67 -18.95 15.73
N ARG A 184 0.35 -18.89 15.63
CA ARG A 184 -0.59 -19.87 16.12
C ARG A 184 -1.63 -20.15 15.05
N ARG A 185 -1.61 -21.36 14.49
CA ARG A 185 -2.46 -21.73 13.38
C ARG A 185 -3.95 -21.53 13.67
N GLU A 186 -4.41 -21.97 14.85
CA GLU A 186 -5.81 -21.84 15.26
C GLU A 186 -6.32 -20.38 15.29
N GLU A 187 -5.45 -19.46 15.72
CA GLU A 187 -5.78 -18.02 15.71
C GLU A 187 -5.86 -17.48 14.26
N MET A 188 -4.98 -17.92 13.37
CA MET A 188 -5.00 -17.51 11.96
C MET A 188 -6.19 -18.11 11.22
N GLU A 189 -6.54 -19.37 11.44
CA GLU A 189 -7.75 -19.99 10.91
C GLU A 189 -9.00 -19.19 11.28
N LYS A 190 -9.13 -18.82 12.55
CA LYS A 190 -10.23 -17.97 13.02
C LYS A 190 -10.26 -16.61 12.32
N ILE A 191 -9.09 -15.98 12.09
CA ILE A 191 -9.00 -14.70 11.39
C ILE A 191 -9.44 -14.84 9.93
N VAL A 192 -9.01 -15.90 9.24
CA VAL A 192 -9.39 -16.17 7.85
C VAL A 192 -10.90 -16.41 7.74
N GLU A 193 -11.46 -17.18 8.67
CA GLU A 193 -12.88 -17.57 8.67
C GLU A 193 -13.81 -16.39 9.02
N THR A 194 -13.46 -15.63 10.05
CA THR A 194 -14.36 -14.62 10.64
C THR A 194 -13.99 -13.17 10.33
N GLY A 195 -12.78 -12.93 9.84
CA GLY A 195 -12.20 -11.59 9.72
C GLY A 195 -11.87 -10.93 11.06
N LEU A 196 -11.92 -11.67 12.17
CA LEU A 196 -11.73 -11.14 13.52
C LEU A 196 -10.73 -11.96 14.32
N GLY A 197 -9.74 -11.30 14.89
CA GLY A 197 -8.76 -11.93 15.77
C GLY A 197 -7.60 -11.01 16.10
N SER A 198 -6.60 -11.56 16.78
CA SER A 198 -5.36 -10.86 17.11
C SER A 198 -4.20 -11.84 17.14
N PHE A 199 -3.02 -11.35 16.86
CA PHE A 199 -1.77 -12.09 16.97
C PHE A 199 -0.70 -11.20 17.59
N GLN A 200 0.35 -11.82 18.12
CA GLN A 200 1.44 -11.10 18.76
C GLN A 200 2.62 -10.98 17.82
N ILE A 201 3.25 -9.82 17.82
CA ILE A 201 4.46 -9.53 17.06
C ILE A 201 5.54 -9.09 18.03
N ARG A 202 6.77 -9.54 17.79
CA ARG A 202 7.94 -9.12 18.57
C ARG A 202 9.01 -8.53 17.66
N SER A 203 9.85 -7.68 18.25
CA SER A 203 11.03 -7.13 17.61
C SER A 203 12.10 -8.21 17.39
N ARG A 204 12.93 -8.01 16.37
CA ARG A 204 14.16 -8.80 16.20
C ARG A 204 15.32 -8.10 16.85
N TRP A 205 16.13 -8.87 17.57
CA TRP A 205 17.29 -8.36 18.27
C TRP A 205 18.47 -9.33 18.20
N ARG A 206 19.67 -8.80 18.42
CA ARG A 206 20.87 -9.60 18.56
C ARG A 206 21.76 -9.07 19.67
N TRP A 207 22.49 -9.96 20.29
CA TRP A 207 23.52 -9.61 21.26
C TRP A 207 24.87 -9.43 20.53
N ILE A 208 25.57 -8.32 20.79
CA ILE A 208 26.90 -8.02 20.27
C ILE A 208 27.88 -8.11 21.46
N PRO A 209 28.59 -9.26 21.64
CA PRO A 209 29.43 -9.49 22.83
C PRO A 209 30.60 -8.50 22.96
N GLU A 210 31.21 -8.10 21.83
CA GLU A 210 32.36 -7.21 21.77
C GLU A 210 32.05 -5.83 22.35
N GLU A 211 30.85 -5.34 22.09
CA GLU A 211 30.38 -4.03 22.54
C GLU A 211 29.50 -4.09 23.78
N ARG A 212 29.10 -5.29 24.21
CA ARG A 212 28.14 -5.56 25.29
C ARG A 212 26.81 -4.83 25.10
N ILE A 213 26.33 -4.82 23.85
CA ILE A 213 25.10 -4.13 23.44
C ILE A 213 24.08 -5.15 22.92
N ILE A 214 22.81 -4.93 23.26
CA ILE A 214 21.66 -5.56 22.60
C ILE A 214 21.21 -4.61 21.52
N GLU A 215 21.38 -5.02 20.24
CA GLU A 215 20.88 -4.28 19.11
C GLU A 215 19.50 -4.78 18.73
N VAL A 216 18.50 -3.90 18.74
CA VAL A 216 17.18 -4.17 18.17
C VAL A 216 17.16 -3.62 16.75
N TYR A 217 17.17 -4.49 15.74
CA TYR A 217 17.33 -4.08 14.34
C TYR A 217 16.04 -4.13 13.53
N GLU A 218 14.97 -4.78 14.03
CA GLU A 218 13.64 -4.70 13.47
C GLU A 218 12.64 -4.43 14.60
N ILE A 219 11.81 -3.41 14.39
CA ILE A 219 10.72 -3.05 15.31
C ILE A 219 9.44 -3.06 14.49
N PRO A 220 8.49 -3.99 14.75
CA PRO A 220 7.23 -4.00 14.04
C PRO A 220 6.45 -2.73 14.35
N TYR A 221 5.96 -2.07 13.32
CA TYR A 221 5.09 -0.91 13.42
C TYR A 221 3.72 -1.26 12.82
N THR A 222 2.69 -1.24 13.64
CA THR A 222 1.32 -1.65 13.31
C THR A 222 0.34 -0.49 13.40
#